data_130d17cdf8deac03daf4685fe4df5694
#
_entry.id   130d17cdf8deac03daf4685fe4df5694
#
_cell.length_a   1.000
_cell.length_b   1.000
_cell.length_c   1.000
_cell.angle_alpha   90.00
_cell.angle_beta   90.00
_cell.angle_gamma   90.00
#
_symmetry.space_group_name_H-M   'P 1'
#
loop_
_entity.id
_entity.type
_entity.pdbx_description
1 polymer ?
#
loop_
_entity_poly.entity_id
_entity_poly.type
_entity_poly.pdbx_seq_one_letter_code
_entity_poly.pdbx_strand_id
1 'polypeptide(L)'
;VSTELPGTAGGTTTRPSVRGLLHLWQVRGLRRLVYVRVLSSFGDGAFQGALAVLVLFSPERQTEPSEIALGFVVLLLPYSIIGPFAGALLDRWSRRRVIVWANVIRCVLVGIVAIQIVSRLPSAVLFITALLIMGVGRFVGSGLSASLPHTVAQDSLVGANALATTAGAVATAVGGGYAIVLRGMLGEASSRIAAITASVLLFYLLAALIASRFKLMALGPDETDEPAQPLRAVLQGFASGLHHILQRPTVGLAVLVVMIVRFCFGMCTLIVLLLFQKYFTQSAGVLRPGAAGIAEVLAVGAIGVFSGAVVTAPMVRKIGRTRYLVILLTTSAVIGVAFASQFTIWSTMVTTFVVGFAYQSSKVCMDSVVQADSDDAYVGRVFALYDTANNLCYVGAFALGVLLVPANGKGVGAVFLIGALFLVAGIGYGLAMARLTRQHAATGQALTPSEQFDAAEGHPIVDVQADPVPAGEVPSSSSVTPPADIPIPPGDARQSG
;
A
#
# COMPACT_ATOMS: atom_id res chain seq x y z
N VAL A 1 -43.55 23.31 -31.18
CA VAL A 1 -42.82 23.62 -29.94
C VAL A 1 -41.97 22.38 -29.62
N SER A 2 -40.72 22.46 -30.02
CA SER A 2 -39.73 21.39 -29.82
C SER A 2 -39.18 21.50 -28.40
N THR A 3 -39.40 20.47 -27.57
CA THR A 3 -38.81 20.33 -26.24
C THR A 3 -37.49 19.57 -26.37
N GLU A 4 -36.39 20.31 -26.25
CA GLU A 4 -35.03 19.73 -26.12
C GLU A 4 -34.90 19.02 -24.77
N LEU A 5 -34.48 17.74 -24.81
CA LEU A 5 -34.05 16.98 -23.65
C LEU A 5 -32.67 17.48 -23.19
N PRO A 6 -32.42 17.68 -21.89
CA PRO A 6 -31.11 18.09 -21.39
C PRO A 6 -30.09 16.99 -21.61
N GLY A 7 -29.01 17.33 -22.31
CA GLY A 7 -27.89 16.46 -22.62
C GLY A 7 -27.23 15.91 -21.36
N THR A 8 -26.95 14.62 -21.42
CA THR A 8 -26.07 13.89 -20.48
C THR A 8 -24.70 14.58 -20.43
N ALA A 9 -24.42 15.26 -19.33
CA ALA A 9 -23.10 15.81 -19.06
C ALA A 9 -22.09 14.64 -18.91
N GLY A 10 -21.31 14.42 -19.96
CA GLY A 10 -20.16 13.54 -19.95
C GLY A 10 -19.17 14.02 -18.86
N GLY A 11 -18.95 13.19 -17.85
CA GLY A 11 -17.96 13.44 -16.82
C GLY A 11 -16.56 13.52 -17.43
N THR A 12 -16.11 14.72 -17.75
CA THR A 12 -14.70 14.98 -18.07
C THR A 12 -13.89 14.77 -16.81
N THR A 13 -13.11 13.69 -16.75
CA THR A 13 -12.05 13.52 -15.78
C THR A 13 -10.99 14.60 -16.00
N THR A 14 -11.21 15.76 -15.41
CA THR A 14 -10.25 16.87 -15.43
C THR A 14 -9.00 16.43 -14.65
N ARG A 15 -7.88 16.30 -15.36
CA ARG A 15 -6.56 16.17 -14.76
C ARG A 15 -6.40 17.28 -13.72
N PRO A 16 -5.88 17.01 -12.51
CA PRO A 16 -5.67 18.06 -11.53
C PRO A 16 -4.74 19.12 -12.13
N SER A 17 -5.28 20.26 -12.46
CA SER A 17 -4.48 21.40 -12.94
C SER A 17 -3.73 21.97 -11.73
N VAL A 18 -2.52 22.49 -11.95
CA VAL A 18 -1.73 23.17 -10.90
C VAL A 18 -2.55 24.25 -10.21
N ARG A 19 -3.44 24.93 -10.96
CA ARG A 19 -4.39 25.92 -10.42
C ARG A 19 -5.41 25.29 -9.47
N GLY A 20 -5.89 24.08 -9.74
CA GLY A 20 -6.79 23.33 -8.84
C GLY A 20 -6.10 22.97 -7.51
N LEU A 21 -4.83 22.57 -7.55
CA LEU A 21 -4.04 22.27 -6.34
C LEU A 21 -3.80 23.53 -5.49
N LEU A 22 -3.54 24.68 -6.13
CA LEU A 22 -3.39 25.97 -5.42
C LEU A 22 -4.70 26.40 -4.73
N HIS A 23 -5.84 26.19 -5.37
CA HIS A 23 -7.16 26.48 -4.77
C HIS A 23 -7.43 25.58 -3.55
N LEU A 24 -7.08 24.27 -3.63
CA LEU A 24 -7.19 23.35 -2.51
C LEU A 24 -6.38 23.79 -1.29
N TRP A 25 -5.21 24.42 -1.50
CA TRP A 25 -4.36 24.92 -0.43
C TRP A 25 -4.96 26.09 0.34
N GLN A 26 -5.95 26.79 -0.24
CA GLN A 26 -6.66 27.89 0.43
C GLN A 26 -7.68 27.38 1.48
N VAL A 27 -8.10 26.12 1.39
CA VAL A 27 -9.04 25.51 2.34
C VAL A 27 -8.32 25.28 3.68
N ARG A 28 -8.67 26.07 4.70
CA ARG A 28 -8.02 26.05 6.02
C ARG A 28 -8.05 24.65 6.69
N GLY A 29 -9.15 23.90 6.53
CA GLY A 29 -9.31 22.54 7.05
C GLY A 29 -8.29 21.57 6.43
N LEU A 30 -8.26 21.52 5.11
CA LEU A 30 -7.33 20.67 4.36
C LEU A 30 -5.88 21.01 4.67
N ARG A 31 -5.51 22.28 4.67
CA ARG A 31 -4.15 22.73 4.95
C ARG A 31 -3.66 22.27 6.33
N ARG A 32 -4.50 22.40 7.38
CA ARG A 32 -4.17 21.90 8.72
C ARG A 32 -4.01 20.37 8.72
N LEU A 33 -4.89 19.65 8.03
CA LEU A 33 -4.85 18.18 7.93
C LEU A 33 -3.58 17.71 7.21
N VAL A 34 -3.18 18.40 6.13
CA VAL A 34 -1.92 18.12 5.42
C VAL A 34 -0.72 18.40 6.32
N TYR A 35 -0.71 19.49 7.10
CA TYR A 35 0.37 19.73 8.06
C TYR A 35 0.49 18.64 9.12
N VAL A 36 -0.63 18.18 9.68
CA VAL A 36 -0.64 17.05 10.63
C VAL A 36 -0.06 15.81 9.97
N ARG A 37 -0.47 15.53 8.72
CA ARG A 37 0.04 14.38 7.94
C ARG A 37 1.54 14.49 7.68
N VAL A 38 2.02 15.62 7.21
CA VAL A 38 3.44 15.86 6.92
C VAL A 38 4.29 15.70 8.18
N LEU A 39 3.89 16.31 9.30
CA LEU A 39 4.64 16.22 10.56
C LEU A 39 4.63 14.80 11.13
N SER A 40 3.47 14.13 11.15
CA SER A 40 3.39 12.74 11.61
C SER A 40 4.21 11.81 10.72
N SER A 41 4.10 11.95 9.39
CA SER A 41 4.82 11.12 8.42
C SER A 41 6.33 11.39 8.44
N PHE A 42 6.75 12.65 8.62
CA PHE A 42 8.16 12.97 8.82
C PHE A 42 8.70 12.32 10.11
N GLY A 43 7.96 12.41 11.21
CA GLY A 43 8.28 11.72 12.46
C GLY A 43 8.38 10.20 12.28
N ASP A 44 7.47 9.60 11.50
CA ASP A 44 7.51 8.16 11.17
C ASP A 44 8.78 7.80 10.41
N GLY A 45 9.12 8.57 9.37
CA GLY A 45 10.33 8.37 8.60
C GLY A 45 11.60 8.55 9.44
N ALA A 46 11.65 9.62 10.25
CA ALA A 46 12.79 9.90 11.12
C ALA A 46 12.97 8.81 12.19
N PHE A 47 11.89 8.32 12.78
CA PHE A 47 11.94 7.21 13.73
C PHE A 47 12.37 5.89 13.07
N GLN A 48 11.81 5.56 11.90
CA GLN A 48 12.20 4.38 11.13
C GLN A 48 13.67 4.46 10.71
N GLY A 49 14.14 5.63 10.26
CA GLY A 49 15.54 5.85 9.92
C GLY A 49 16.47 5.68 11.13
N ALA A 50 16.11 6.25 12.30
CA ALA A 50 16.86 6.08 13.52
C ALA A 50 16.91 4.63 14.01
N LEU A 51 15.77 3.92 13.91
CA LEU A 51 15.67 2.51 14.26
C LEU A 51 16.44 1.60 13.28
N ALA A 52 16.32 1.85 11.98
CA ALA A 52 17.07 1.14 10.95
C ALA A 52 18.58 1.29 11.18
N VAL A 53 19.01 2.51 11.49
CA VAL A 53 20.40 2.80 11.87
C VAL A 53 20.84 1.99 13.09
N LEU A 54 20.01 1.93 14.13
CA LEU A 54 20.30 1.18 15.34
C LEU A 54 20.36 -0.34 15.08
N VAL A 55 19.40 -0.86 14.31
CA VAL A 55 19.30 -2.29 14.00
C VAL A 55 20.38 -2.71 13.01
N LEU A 56 20.66 -1.91 11.98
CA LEU A 56 21.56 -2.31 10.89
C LEU A 56 23.03 -2.02 11.18
N PHE A 57 23.34 -1.07 12.09
CA PHE A 57 24.68 -0.50 12.20
C PHE A 57 25.25 -0.47 13.61
N SER A 58 24.61 -1.10 14.60
CA SER A 58 25.20 -1.24 15.93
C SER A 58 26.01 -2.55 16.00
N PRO A 59 27.35 -2.50 15.94
CA PRO A 59 28.20 -3.72 15.89
C PRO A 59 28.01 -4.62 17.10
N GLU A 60 27.64 -4.02 18.23
CA GLU A 60 27.47 -4.71 19.51
C GLU A 60 26.16 -5.53 19.60
N ARG A 61 25.21 -5.33 18.68
CA ARG A 61 23.86 -5.90 18.73
C ARG A 61 23.53 -6.84 17.56
N GLN A 62 24.47 -7.06 16.63
CA GLN A 62 24.21 -7.78 15.39
C GLN A 62 25.24 -8.87 15.14
N THR A 63 25.02 -10.01 15.73
CA THR A 63 25.79 -11.21 15.41
C THR A 63 25.04 -12.16 14.48
N GLU A 64 23.70 -12.12 14.43
CA GLU A 64 22.87 -13.12 13.77
C GLU A 64 21.91 -12.53 12.71
N PRO A 65 21.73 -13.18 11.55
CA PRO A 65 20.72 -12.80 10.53
C PRO A 65 19.29 -12.76 11.08
N SER A 66 19.01 -13.56 12.10
CA SER A 66 17.73 -13.63 12.81
C SER A 66 17.35 -12.30 13.47
N GLU A 67 18.30 -11.55 14.03
CA GLU A 67 18.04 -10.25 14.66
C GLU A 67 17.68 -9.18 13.64
N ILE A 68 18.31 -9.21 12.47
CA ILE A 68 17.97 -8.32 11.35
C ILE A 68 16.54 -8.60 10.87
N ALA A 69 16.23 -9.87 10.63
CA ALA A 69 14.89 -10.29 10.23
C ALA A 69 13.84 -9.90 11.29
N LEU A 70 14.13 -10.09 12.57
CA LEU A 70 13.24 -9.69 13.67
C LEU A 70 13.00 -8.19 13.67
N GLY A 71 14.03 -7.37 13.43
CA GLY A 71 13.87 -5.92 13.31
C GLY A 71 12.90 -5.53 12.18
N PHE A 72 12.99 -6.17 11.02
CA PHE A 72 12.06 -5.94 9.91
C PHE A 72 10.65 -6.49 10.17
N VAL A 73 10.54 -7.65 10.83
CA VAL A 73 9.26 -8.21 11.29
C VAL A 73 8.56 -7.19 12.20
N VAL A 74 9.28 -6.64 13.17
CA VAL A 74 8.75 -5.64 14.11
C VAL A 74 8.33 -4.36 13.40
N LEU A 75 9.09 -3.90 12.41
CA LEU A 75 8.74 -2.69 11.65
C LEU A 75 7.47 -2.87 10.80
N LEU A 76 7.18 -4.08 10.32
CA LEU A 76 6.17 -4.33 9.31
C LEU A 76 4.92 -5.06 9.85
N LEU A 77 5.06 -5.85 10.90
CA LEU A 77 3.96 -6.65 11.48
C LEU A 77 2.77 -5.79 11.95
N PRO A 78 2.95 -4.60 12.56
CA PRO A 78 1.82 -3.77 12.98
C PRO A 78 0.95 -3.32 11.82
N TYR A 79 1.57 -3.17 10.64
CA TYR A 79 0.84 -2.79 9.43
C TYR A 79 -0.18 -3.85 9.01
N SER A 80 0.13 -5.12 9.25
CA SER A 80 -0.77 -6.23 8.91
C SER A 80 -1.87 -6.44 9.93
N ILE A 81 -1.54 -6.29 11.22
CA ILE A 81 -2.47 -6.64 12.31
C ILE A 81 -3.37 -5.46 12.68
N ILE A 82 -2.80 -4.27 12.89
CA ILE A 82 -3.52 -3.12 13.46
C ILE A 82 -4.32 -2.37 12.40
N GLY A 83 -3.85 -2.34 11.15
CA GLY A 83 -4.46 -1.57 10.08
C GLY A 83 -5.97 -1.79 9.93
N PRO A 84 -6.46 -3.02 9.80
CA PRO A 84 -7.88 -3.31 9.63
C PRO A 84 -8.75 -2.92 10.83
N PHE A 85 -8.20 -3.08 12.05
CA PHE A 85 -8.91 -2.75 13.27
C PHE A 85 -8.96 -1.24 13.53
N ALA A 86 -7.96 -0.50 13.07
CA ALA A 86 -7.93 0.96 13.21
C ALA A 86 -9.13 1.63 12.51
N GLY A 87 -9.53 1.15 11.33
CA GLY A 87 -10.71 1.64 10.61
C GLY A 87 -12.00 1.49 11.43
N ALA A 88 -12.29 0.29 11.91
CA ALA A 88 -13.49 -0.01 12.68
C ALA A 88 -13.59 0.78 14.01
N LEU A 89 -12.46 1.10 14.63
CA LEU A 89 -12.44 1.91 15.86
C LEU A 89 -12.60 3.41 15.55
N LEU A 90 -12.14 3.87 14.39
CA LEU A 90 -12.27 5.27 13.95
C LEU A 90 -13.70 5.66 13.57
N ASP A 91 -14.54 4.69 13.26
CA ASP A 91 -15.96 4.94 12.99
C ASP A 91 -16.74 5.23 14.29
N ARG A 92 -16.20 4.84 15.45
CA ARG A 92 -16.82 5.06 16.78
C ARG A 92 -16.25 6.27 17.53
N TRP A 93 -15.00 6.59 17.32
CA TRP A 93 -14.30 7.61 18.10
C TRP A 93 -14.13 8.89 17.32
N SER A 94 -14.25 10.03 18.00
CA SER A 94 -13.90 11.33 17.38
C SER A 94 -12.48 11.24 16.79
N ARG A 95 -12.40 11.29 15.45
CA ARG A 95 -11.14 11.19 14.69
C ARG A 95 -10.10 12.20 15.15
N ARG A 96 -10.56 13.41 15.55
CA ARG A 96 -9.67 14.41 16.17
C ARG A 96 -9.03 13.88 17.44
N ARG A 97 -9.81 13.29 18.36
CA ARG A 97 -9.26 12.75 19.63
C ARG A 97 -8.27 11.64 19.35
N VAL A 98 -8.59 10.72 18.44
CA VAL A 98 -7.69 9.63 18.06
C VAL A 98 -6.38 10.16 17.52
N ILE A 99 -6.40 11.11 16.56
CA ILE A 99 -5.18 11.68 15.98
C ILE A 99 -4.33 12.39 17.04
N VAL A 100 -4.95 13.16 17.95
CA VAL A 100 -4.24 13.86 19.01
C VAL A 100 -3.60 12.86 19.98
N TRP A 101 -4.40 11.96 20.56
CA TRP A 101 -3.89 11.01 21.55
C TRP A 101 -2.88 10.03 20.97
N ALA A 102 -3.09 9.57 19.75
CA ALA A 102 -2.13 8.70 19.07
C ALA A 102 -0.76 9.39 18.90
N ASN A 103 -0.71 10.67 18.52
CA ASN A 103 0.55 11.40 18.42
C ASN A 103 1.16 11.67 19.82
N VAL A 104 0.36 11.95 20.85
CA VAL A 104 0.85 12.10 22.24
C VAL A 104 1.43 10.78 22.76
N ILE A 105 0.72 9.64 22.56
CA ILE A 105 1.22 8.32 22.98
C ILE A 105 2.55 8.01 22.26
N ARG A 106 2.63 8.28 20.96
CA ARG A 106 3.88 8.10 20.19
C ARG A 106 5.00 8.98 20.70
N CYS A 107 4.69 10.21 21.09
CA CYS A 107 5.65 11.12 21.73
C CYS A 107 6.24 10.48 22.99
N VAL A 108 5.39 9.98 23.90
CA VAL A 108 5.83 9.31 25.13
C VAL A 108 6.67 8.04 24.81
N LEU A 109 6.18 7.20 23.90
CA LEU A 109 6.87 5.96 23.53
C LEU A 109 8.24 6.21 22.89
N VAL A 110 8.38 7.25 22.05
CA VAL A 110 9.68 7.65 21.48
C VAL A 110 10.63 8.13 22.58
N GLY A 111 10.14 8.86 23.59
CA GLY A 111 10.92 9.21 24.77
C GLY A 111 11.43 7.98 25.52
N ILE A 112 10.57 6.97 25.69
CA ILE A 112 10.96 5.68 26.29
C ILE A 112 12.04 5.00 25.44
N VAL A 113 11.91 4.96 24.12
CA VAL A 113 12.94 4.39 23.22
C VAL A 113 14.27 5.13 23.37
N ALA A 114 14.26 6.46 23.44
CA ALA A 114 15.50 7.23 23.65
C ALA A 114 16.19 6.86 24.96
N ILE A 115 15.42 6.68 26.04
CA ILE A 115 15.94 6.21 27.34
C ILE A 115 16.49 4.78 27.23
N GLN A 116 15.76 3.86 26.57
CA GLN A 116 16.18 2.47 26.35
C GLN A 116 17.52 2.40 25.61
N ILE A 117 17.73 3.27 24.61
CA ILE A 117 18.99 3.35 23.86
C ILE A 117 20.15 3.75 24.78
N VAL A 118 19.98 4.79 25.61
CA VAL A 118 21.02 5.25 26.55
C VAL A 118 21.31 4.20 27.62
N SER A 119 20.25 3.57 28.14
CA SER A 119 20.34 2.55 29.18
C SER A 119 20.83 1.18 28.65
N ARG A 120 21.09 1.05 27.36
CA ARG A 120 21.54 -0.19 26.69
C ARG A 120 20.66 -1.40 27.00
N LEU A 121 19.33 -1.20 27.09
CA LEU A 121 18.40 -2.29 27.36
C LEU A 121 18.42 -3.35 26.22
N PRO A 122 17.99 -4.60 26.50
CA PRO A 122 17.93 -5.65 25.50
C PRO A 122 17.13 -5.24 24.25
N SER A 123 17.58 -5.68 23.08
CA SER A 123 16.96 -5.33 21.79
C SER A 123 15.48 -5.70 21.73
N ALA A 124 15.06 -6.80 22.36
CA ALA A 124 13.66 -7.22 22.43
C ALA A 124 12.72 -6.16 23.01
N VAL A 125 13.14 -5.48 24.11
CA VAL A 125 12.33 -4.44 24.77
C VAL A 125 12.19 -3.23 23.85
N LEU A 126 13.27 -2.85 23.17
CA LEU A 126 13.27 -1.77 22.18
C LEU A 126 12.34 -2.09 21.00
N PHE A 127 12.40 -3.32 20.49
CA PHE A 127 11.54 -3.75 19.38
C PHE A 127 10.06 -3.76 19.76
N ILE A 128 9.71 -4.19 20.97
CA ILE A 128 8.32 -4.14 21.46
C ILE A 128 7.82 -2.69 21.50
N THR A 129 8.64 -1.76 22.04
CA THR A 129 8.26 -0.35 22.09
C THR A 129 8.14 0.26 20.69
N ALA A 130 9.05 -0.09 19.77
CA ALA A 130 8.99 0.33 18.38
C ALA A 130 7.73 -0.22 17.67
N LEU A 131 7.37 -1.48 17.95
CA LEU A 131 6.13 -2.11 17.46
C LEU A 131 4.89 -1.31 17.88
N LEU A 132 4.85 -0.88 19.15
CA LEU A 132 3.74 -0.06 19.65
C LEU A 132 3.69 1.31 18.96
N ILE A 133 4.83 1.98 18.75
CA ILE A 133 4.90 3.26 18.03
C ILE A 133 4.36 3.11 16.61
N MET A 134 4.78 2.08 15.88
CA MET A 134 4.33 1.81 14.52
C MET A 134 2.84 1.47 14.50
N GLY A 135 2.37 0.66 15.45
CA GLY A 135 0.97 0.30 15.59
C GLY A 135 0.07 1.50 15.82
N VAL A 136 0.43 2.36 16.79
CA VAL A 136 -0.30 3.60 17.08
C VAL A 136 -0.28 4.55 15.87
N GLY A 137 0.80 4.57 15.10
CA GLY A 137 0.92 5.34 13.87
C GLY A 137 -0.15 5.00 12.83
N ARG A 138 -0.64 3.75 12.83
CA ARG A 138 -1.73 3.33 11.93
C ARG A 138 -3.05 4.05 12.18
N PHE A 139 -3.39 4.29 13.43
CA PHE A 139 -4.58 5.08 13.78
C PHE A 139 -4.48 6.51 13.25
N VAL A 140 -3.29 7.12 13.29
CA VAL A 140 -3.07 8.45 12.71
C VAL A 140 -3.28 8.42 11.20
N GLY A 141 -2.66 7.49 10.49
CA GLY A 141 -2.78 7.37 9.03
C GLY A 141 -4.22 7.14 8.57
N SER A 142 -4.91 6.17 9.18
CA SER A 142 -6.32 5.86 8.88
C SER A 142 -7.24 7.02 9.27
N GLY A 143 -7.03 7.63 10.44
CA GLY A 143 -7.80 8.78 10.91
C GLY A 143 -7.68 10.00 10.00
N LEU A 144 -6.48 10.30 9.50
CA LEU A 144 -6.26 11.40 8.55
C LEU A 144 -6.93 11.13 7.20
N SER A 145 -6.88 9.90 6.70
CA SER A 145 -7.52 9.52 5.44
C SER A 145 -9.05 9.58 5.57
N ALA A 146 -9.61 9.04 6.65
CA ALA A 146 -11.04 9.07 6.93
C ALA A 146 -11.58 10.50 7.18
N SER A 147 -10.72 11.43 7.64
CA SER A 147 -11.10 12.84 7.89
C SER A 147 -11.12 13.71 6.64
N LEU A 148 -10.60 13.24 5.53
CA LEU A 148 -10.46 14.04 4.30
C LEU A 148 -11.81 14.52 3.72
N PRO A 149 -12.87 13.67 3.63
CA PRO A 149 -14.18 14.07 3.12
C PRO A 149 -14.84 15.19 3.93
N HIS A 150 -14.47 15.34 5.22
CA HIS A 150 -15.00 16.39 6.09
C HIS A 150 -14.28 17.73 5.94
N THR A 151 -13.22 17.79 5.13
CA THR A 151 -12.40 18.99 4.95
C THR A 151 -12.51 19.61 3.58
N VAL A 152 -13.00 18.88 2.56
CA VAL A 152 -13.12 19.32 1.18
C VAL A 152 -14.43 18.84 0.55
N ALA A 153 -14.89 19.53 -0.49
CA ALA A 153 -16.04 19.10 -1.28
C ALA A 153 -15.74 17.80 -2.05
N GLN A 154 -16.77 17.01 -2.36
CA GLN A 154 -16.64 15.72 -3.05
C GLN A 154 -15.86 15.81 -4.37
N ASP A 155 -16.11 16.83 -5.17
CA ASP A 155 -15.44 17.05 -6.46
C ASP A 155 -13.91 17.23 -6.32
N SER A 156 -13.47 17.67 -5.15
CA SER A 156 -12.07 17.95 -4.84
C SER A 156 -11.36 16.82 -4.07
N LEU A 157 -12.11 15.79 -3.68
CA LEU A 157 -11.64 14.74 -2.78
C LEU A 157 -10.46 13.95 -3.37
N VAL A 158 -10.52 13.62 -4.66
CA VAL A 158 -9.45 12.89 -5.37
C VAL A 158 -8.15 13.69 -5.37
N GLY A 159 -8.22 14.98 -5.69
CA GLY A 159 -7.07 15.89 -5.68
C GLY A 159 -6.50 16.09 -4.28
N ALA A 160 -7.36 16.26 -3.27
CA ALA A 160 -6.97 16.43 -1.89
C ALA A 160 -6.30 15.15 -1.32
N ASN A 161 -6.82 13.97 -1.66
CA ASN A 161 -6.23 12.69 -1.27
C ASN A 161 -4.86 12.48 -1.93
N ALA A 162 -4.73 12.75 -3.23
CA ALA A 162 -3.46 12.69 -3.94
C ALA A 162 -2.42 13.63 -3.31
N LEU A 163 -2.80 14.87 -3.02
CA LEU A 163 -1.94 15.86 -2.35
C LEU A 163 -1.49 15.36 -0.97
N ALA A 164 -2.43 14.93 -0.13
CA ALA A 164 -2.15 14.50 1.23
C ALA A 164 -1.27 13.25 1.27
N THR A 165 -1.54 12.26 0.43
CA THR A 165 -0.77 11.00 0.37
C THR A 165 0.64 11.23 -0.17
N THR A 166 0.78 12.03 -1.24
CA THR A 166 2.09 12.37 -1.82
C THR A 166 2.93 13.18 -0.83
N ALA A 167 2.34 14.22 -0.21
CA ALA A 167 3.02 15.01 0.81
C ALA A 167 3.48 14.15 2.00
N GLY A 168 2.64 13.21 2.45
CA GLY A 168 3.00 12.24 3.49
C GLY A 168 4.16 11.33 3.09
N ALA A 169 4.13 10.76 1.87
CA ALA A 169 5.20 9.89 1.38
C ALA A 169 6.54 10.62 1.26
N VAL A 170 6.53 11.84 0.70
CA VAL A 170 7.72 12.70 0.62
C VAL A 170 8.24 13.02 2.02
N ALA A 171 7.35 13.39 2.95
CA ALA A 171 7.72 13.69 4.33
C ALA A 171 8.37 12.48 5.04
N THR A 172 7.85 11.27 4.82
CA THR A 172 8.45 10.03 5.36
C THR A 172 9.86 9.81 4.80
N ALA A 173 10.04 9.97 3.49
CA ALA A 173 11.35 9.81 2.86
C ALA A 173 12.37 10.84 3.38
N VAL A 174 11.97 12.11 3.47
CA VAL A 174 12.80 13.19 4.02
C VAL A 174 13.12 12.97 5.48
N GLY A 175 12.14 12.50 6.29
CA GLY A 175 12.35 12.13 7.68
C GLY A 175 13.36 11.00 7.86
N GLY A 176 13.30 9.96 7.01
CA GLY A 176 14.31 8.90 7.00
C GLY A 176 15.71 9.43 6.69
N GLY A 177 15.82 10.28 5.67
CA GLY A 177 17.06 10.97 5.32
C GLY A 177 17.60 11.87 6.45
N TYR A 178 16.73 12.58 7.14
CA TYR A 178 17.08 13.40 8.31
C TYR A 178 17.81 12.60 9.39
N ALA A 179 17.32 11.43 9.76
CA ALA A 179 17.97 10.57 10.77
C ALA A 179 19.36 10.10 10.31
N ILE A 180 19.51 9.74 9.02
CA ILE A 180 20.79 9.30 8.45
C ILE A 180 21.79 10.45 8.43
N VAL A 181 21.39 11.65 8.01
CA VAL A 181 22.23 12.84 7.94
C VAL A 181 22.69 13.26 9.35
N LEU A 182 21.77 13.33 10.31
CA LEU A 182 22.12 13.67 11.68
C LEU A 182 23.11 12.67 12.29
N ARG A 183 22.96 11.38 12.01
CA ARG A 183 23.94 10.40 12.44
C ARG A 183 25.32 10.66 11.84
N GLY A 184 25.39 10.95 10.54
CA GLY A 184 26.64 11.29 9.88
C GLY A 184 27.36 12.50 10.50
N MET A 185 26.59 13.48 10.96
CA MET A 185 27.09 14.70 11.60
C MET A 185 27.47 14.52 13.08
N LEU A 186 26.63 13.79 13.83
CA LEU A 186 26.79 13.65 15.28
C LEU A 186 27.66 12.45 15.67
N GLY A 187 27.72 11.40 14.82
CA GLY A 187 28.48 10.16 15.05
C GLY A 187 27.65 9.06 15.71
N GLU A 188 28.32 7.97 16.14
CA GLU A 188 27.70 6.67 16.45
C GLU A 188 27.45 6.41 17.95
N ALA A 189 27.82 7.32 18.84
CA ALA A 189 27.62 7.12 20.28
C ALA A 189 26.13 6.93 20.63
N SER A 190 25.81 6.00 21.53
CA SER A 190 24.44 5.67 21.94
C SER A 190 23.65 6.90 22.40
N SER A 191 24.30 7.84 23.11
CA SER A 191 23.70 9.10 23.54
C SER A 191 23.28 10.00 22.38
N ARG A 192 24.06 9.99 21.29
CA ARG A 192 23.77 10.79 20.09
C ARG A 192 22.63 10.16 19.27
N ILE A 193 22.61 8.84 19.16
CA ILE A 193 21.48 8.11 18.52
C ILE A 193 20.20 8.35 19.33
N ALA A 194 20.28 8.33 20.67
CA ALA A 194 19.15 8.65 21.54
C ALA A 194 18.66 10.10 21.34
N ALA A 195 19.59 11.06 21.17
CA ALA A 195 19.23 12.45 20.89
C ALA A 195 18.54 12.61 19.52
N ILE A 196 19.01 11.90 18.49
CA ILE A 196 18.34 11.85 17.18
C ILE A 196 16.94 11.28 17.33
N THR A 197 16.79 10.16 18.05
CA THR A 197 15.48 9.56 18.32
C THR A 197 14.59 10.52 19.12
N ALA A 198 15.12 11.17 20.15
CA ALA A 198 14.37 12.14 20.95
C ALA A 198 13.91 13.36 20.13
N SER A 199 14.66 13.78 19.10
CA SER A 199 14.24 14.90 18.24
C SER A 199 12.92 14.62 17.51
N VAL A 200 12.55 13.36 17.32
CA VAL A 200 11.27 12.94 16.69
C VAL A 200 10.06 13.36 17.54
N LEU A 201 10.24 13.48 18.88
CA LEU A 201 9.21 13.96 19.81
C LEU A 201 8.60 15.28 19.34
N LEU A 202 9.43 16.20 18.85
CA LEU A 202 9.00 17.53 18.39
C LEU A 202 7.96 17.43 17.28
N PHE A 203 8.16 16.55 16.31
CA PHE A 203 7.27 16.41 15.15
C PHE A 203 5.92 15.81 15.54
N TYR A 204 5.90 14.79 16.40
CA TYR A 204 4.66 14.23 16.92
C TYR A 204 3.91 15.20 17.83
N LEU A 205 4.63 15.96 18.65
CA LEU A 205 4.03 16.99 19.50
C LEU A 205 3.41 18.11 18.67
N LEU A 206 4.12 18.61 17.66
CA LEU A 206 3.59 19.61 16.73
C LEU A 206 2.36 19.08 15.95
N ALA A 207 2.39 17.83 15.50
CA ALA A 207 1.25 17.19 14.87
C ALA A 207 0.04 17.13 15.81
N ALA A 208 0.23 16.73 17.07
CA ALA A 208 -0.81 16.71 18.11
C ALA A 208 -1.37 18.11 18.37
N LEU A 209 -0.51 19.12 18.50
CA LEU A 209 -0.90 20.52 18.72
C LEU A 209 -1.71 21.11 17.56
N ILE A 210 -1.33 20.82 16.31
CA ILE A 210 -2.10 21.28 15.15
C ILE A 210 -3.44 20.52 15.07
N ALA A 211 -3.44 19.21 15.31
CA ALA A 211 -4.65 18.40 15.32
C ALA A 211 -5.63 18.85 16.43
N SER A 212 -5.12 19.26 17.59
CA SER A 212 -5.95 19.77 18.70
C SER A 212 -6.72 21.05 18.36
N ARG A 213 -6.28 21.80 17.35
CA ARG A 213 -6.94 23.03 16.89
C ARG A 213 -8.18 22.82 16.02
N PHE A 214 -8.50 21.59 15.66
CA PHE A 214 -9.80 21.28 15.06
C PHE A 214 -10.90 21.29 16.11
N LYS A 215 -12.14 21.63 15.70
CA LYS A 215 -13.29 21.43 16.59
C LYS A 215 -13.52 19.92 16.79
N LEU A 216 -14.16 19.53 17.90
CA LEU A 216 -14.21 18.13 18.35
C LEU A 216 -14.76 17.17 17.28
N MET A 217 -15.84 17.54 16.58
CA MET A 217 -16.53 16.74 15.57
C MET A 217 -16.23 17.17 14.14
N ALA A 218 -15.29 18.12 13.93
CA ALA A 218 -15.00 18.65 12.59
C ALA A 218 -14.34 17.65 11.63
N LEU A 219 -13.90 16.52 12.12
CA LEU A 219 -13.23 15.46 11.36
C LEU A 219 -14.06 14.16 11.31
N GLY A 220 -15.30 14.20 11.84
CA GLY A 220 -16.19 13.03 12.00
C GLY A 220 -15.83 12.16 13.23
N PRO A 221 -16.52 11.00 13.38
CA PRO A 221 -17.58 10.51 12.48
C PRO A 221 -18.86 11.33 12.60
N ASP A 222 -19.62 11.38 11.53
CA ASP A 222 -21.02 11.79 11.57
C ASP A 222 -21.85 10.64 12.16
N GLU A 223 -23.12 10.83 12.45
CA GLU A 223 -23.99 9.80 13.04
C GLU A 223 -23.91 8.50 12.22
N THR A 224 -23.33 7.46 12.80
CA THR A 224 -23.18 6.15 12.17
C THR A 224 -23.96 5.11 12.94
N ASP A 225 -24.67 4.23 12.22
CA ASP A 225 -25.23 2.99 12.77
C ASP A 225 -24.08 2.08 13.21
N GLU A 226 -23.73 2.14 14.49
CA GLU A 226 -22.59 1.43 15.05
C GLU A 226 -22.86 -0.09 15.13
N PRO A 227 -22.02 -0.95 14.54
CA PRO A 227 -22.10 -2.37 14.81
C PRO A 227 -21.78 -2.63 16.28
N ALA A 228 -22.65 -3.38 16.96
CA ALA A 228 -22.54 -3.69 18.39
C ALA A 228 -21.22 -4.38 18.78
N GLN A 229 -20.52 -5.01 17.84
CA GLN A 229 -19.28 -5.76 18.05
C GLN A 229 -18.26 -5.46 16.94
N PRO A 230 -17.38 -4.44 17.10
CA PRO A 230 -16.45 -4.01 16.03
C PRO A 230 -15.44 -5.10 15.62
N LEU A 231 -14.93 -5.88 16.57
CA LEU A 231 -14.00 -6.97 16.28
C LEU A 231 -14.66 -8.07 15.43
N ARG A 232 -15.88 -8.44 15.76
CA ARG A 232 -16.66 -9.44 15.00
C ARG A 232 -16.98 -8.91 13.59
N ALA A 233 -17.32 -7.63 13.47
CA ALA A 233 -17.58 -6.99 12.18
C ALA A 233 -16.33 -6.99 11.28
N VAL A 234 -15.14 -6.73 11.82
CA VAL A 234 -13.87 -6.82 11.07
C VAL A 234 -13.59 -8.26 10.62
N LEU A 235 -13.72 -9.24 11.51
CA LEU A 235 -13.52 -10.65 11.17
C LEU A 235 -14.54 -11.14 10.12
N GLN A 236 -15.80 -10.75 10.26
CA GLN A 236 -16.84 -11.01 9.26
C GLN A 236 -16.54 -10.30 7.94
N GLY A 237 -16.03 -9.06 8.01
CA GLY A 237 -15.55 -8.30 6.85
C GLY A 237 -14.43 -9.02 6.12
N PHE A 238 -13.45 -9.57 6.85
CA PHE A 238 -12.38 -10.38 6.25
C PHE A 238 -12.90 -11.69 5.65
N ALA A 239 -13.78 -12.40 6.36
CA ALA A 239 -14.37 -13.64 5.84
C ALA A 239 -15.18 -13.36 4.57
N SER A 240 -15.99 -12.31 4.54
CA SER A 240 -16.76 -11.92 3.35
C SER A 240 -15.87 -11.42 2.20
N GLY A 241 -14.80 -10.67 2.50
CA GLY A 241 -13.80 -10.26 1.50
C GLY A 241 -13.07 -11.46 0.89
N LEU A 242 -12.65 -12.42 1.72
CA LEU A 242 -12.01 -13.65 1.25
C LEU A 242 -12.97 -14.48 0.38
N HIS A 243 -14.22 -14.62 0.81
CA HIS A 243 -15.23 -15.33 0.04
C HIS A 243 -15.43 -14.67 -1.33
N HIS A 244 -15.51 -13.34 -1.38
CA HIS A 244 -15.62 -12.58 -2.62
C HIS A 244 -14.40 -12.80 -3.54
N ILE A 245 -13.18 -12.76 -3.01
CA ILE A 245 -11.93 -13.05 -3.76
C ILE A 245 -11.98 -14.46 -4.37
N LEU A 246 -12.45 -15.46 -3.62
CA LEU A 246 -12.54 -16.84 -4.09
C LEU A 246 -13.63 -17.03 -5.16
N GLN A 247 -14.68 -16.23 -5.14
CA GLN A 247 -15.73 -16.24 -6.16
C GLN A 247 -15.37 -15.50 -7.45
N ARG A 248 -14.35 -14.61 -7.41
CA ARG A 248 -13.89 -13.81 -8.54
C ARG A 248 -12.47 -14.23 -8.94
N PRO A 249 -12.30 -15.18 -9.88
CA PRO A 249 -10.98 -15.72 -10.25
C PRO A 249 -9.97 -14.65 -10.70
N THR A 250 -10.41 -13.60 -11.41
CA THR A 250 -9.54 -12.49 -11.83
C THR A 250 -8.97 -11.73 -10.64
N VAL A 251 -9.81 -11.43 -9.64
CA VAL A 251 -9.40 -10.77 -8.39
C VAL A 251 -8.46 -11.68 -7.58
N GLY A 252 -8.78 -12.97 -7.46
CA GLY A 252 -7.94 -13.95 -6.79
C GLY A 252 -6.55 -14.08 -7.41
N LEU A 253 -6.47 -14.13 -8.72
CA LEU A 253 -5.20 -14.17 -9.46
C LEU A 253 -4.40 -12.88 -9.28
N ALA A 254 -5.06 -11.71 -9.30
CA ALA A 254 -4.40 -10.43 -9.08
C ALA A 254 -3.77 -10.36 -7.69
N VAL A 255 -4.52 -10.74 -6.66
CA VAL A 255 -4.03 -10.80 -5.26
C VAL A 255 -2.84 -11.76 -5.15
N LEU A 256 -2.95 -12.96 -5.73
CA LEU A 256 -1.88 -13.96 -5.69
C LEU A 256 -0.58 -13.47 -6.35
N VAL A 257 -0.67 -12.84 -7.53
CA VAL A 257 0.51 -12.28 -8.22
C VAL A 257 1.23 -11.27 -7.35
N VAL A 258 0.50 -10.31 -6.75
CA VAL A 258 1.14 -9.30 -5.90
C VAL A 258 1.74 -9.92 -4.64
N MET A 259 1.12 -10.93 -4.06
CA MET A 259 1.70 -11.65 -2.91
C MET A 259 3.03 -12.33 -3.26
N ILE A 260 3.09 -13.02 -4.41
CA ILE A 260 4.33 -13.67 -4.89
C ILE A 260 5.41 -12.61 -5.14
N VAL A 261 5.08 -11.53 -5.87
CA VAL A 261 6.04 -10.47 -6.18
C VAL A 261 6.50 -9.73 -4.91
N ARG A 262 5.61 -9.53 -3.94
CA ARG A 262 5.93 -8.93 -2.64
C ARG A 262 6.86 -9.80 -1.82
N PHE A 263 6.63 -11.12 -1.81
CA PHE A 263 7.51 -12.08 -1.19
C PHE A 263 8.92 -12.04 -1.81
N CYS A 264 9.00 -12.04 -3.14
CA CYS A 264 10.28 -11.91 -3.87
C CYS A 264 11.01 -10.60 -3.53
N PHE A 265 10.27 -9.49 -3.45
CA PHE A 265 10.82 -8.19 -3.05
C PHE A 265 11.40 -8.24 -1.62
N GLY A 266 10.70 -8.88 -0.68
CA GLY A 266 11.16 -9.07 0.69
C GLY A 266 12.42 -9.94 0.78
N MET A 267 12.44 -11.05 0.07
CA MET A 267 13.59 -11.96 0.01
C MET A 267 14.81 -11.25 -0.59
N CYS A 268 14.63 -10.51 -1.69
CA CYS A 268 15.69 -9.70 -2.31
C CYS A 268 16.22 -8.65 -1.33
N THR A 269 15.34 -7.96 -0.61
CA THR A 269 15.73 -6.97 0.40
C THR A 269 16.63 -7.59 1.47
N LEU A 270 16.27 -8.77 2.00
CA LEU A 270 17.10 -9.47 2.99
C LEU A 270 18.47 -9.84 2.43
N ILE A 271 18.52 -10.43 1.23
CA ILE A 271 19.79 -10.80 0.55
C ILE A 271 20.69 -9.57 0.41
N VAL A 272 20.14 -8.47 -0.09
CA VAL A 272 20.87 -7.19 -0.27
C VAL A 272 21.45 -6.70 1.06
N LEU A 273 20.66 -6.70 2.12
CA LEU A 273 21.13 -6.25 3.44
C LEU A 273 22.27 -7.11 3.97
N LEU A 274 22.15 -8.46 3.87
CA LEU A 274 23.20 -9.38 4.30
C LEU A 274 24.48 -9.22 3.46
N LEU A 275 24.37 -9.07 2.14
CA LEU A 275 25.51 -8.83 1.26
C LEU A 275 26.30 -7.58 1.65
N PHE A 276 25.61 -6.45 1.88
CA PHE A 276 26.27 -5.19 2.26
C PHE A 276 26.81 -5.18 3.68
N GLN A 277 26.24 -5.97 4.58
CA GLN A 277 26.72 -6.07 5.96
C GLN A 277 27.90 -7.04 6.12
N LYS A 278 27.85 -8.18 5.45
CA LYS A 278 28.76 -9.29 5.72
C LYS A 278 29.70 -9.64 4.58
N TYR A 279 29.34 -9.34 3.34
CA TYR A 279 30.12 -9.76 2.16
C TYR A 279 30.88 -8.61 1.49
N PHE A 280 30.24 -7.48 1.24
CA PHE A 280 30.91 -6.33 0.63
C PHE A 280 31.67 -5.51 1.69
N THR A 281 32.88 -5.92 2.00
CA THR A 281 33.74 -5.28 3.03
C THR A 281 34.70 -4.23 2.47
N GLN A 282 34.91 -4.21 1.12
CA GLN A 282 35.77 -3.27 0.44
C GLN A 282 34.97 -2.39 -0.52
N SER A 283 35.39 -1.14 -0.70
CA SER A 283 34.77 -0.23 -1.64
C SER A 283 35.07 -0.65 -3.09
N ALA A 284 34.07 -0.54 -3.97
CA ALA A 284 34.20 -0.76 -5.41
C ALA A 284 34.06 0.59 -6.13
N GLY A 285 35.15 1.29 -6.29
CA GLY A 285 35.18 2.62 -6.91
C GLY A 285 34.47 3.68 -6.08
N VAL A 286 33.39 4.28 -6.62
CA VAL A 286 32.57 5.31 -5.96
C VAL A 286 31.68 4.71 -4.87
N LEU A 287 31.37 3.42 -4.94
CA LEU A 287 30.45 2.73 -4.04
C LEU A 287 31.15 2.33 -2.75
N ARG A 288 30.48 2.61 -1.64
CA ARG A 288 31.02 2.43 -0.28
C ARG A 288 30.50 1.16 0.38
N PRO A 289 31.33 0.44 1.17
CA PRO A 289 30.84 -0.69 1.97
C PRO A 289 30.02 -0.20 3.19
N GLY A 290 29.28 -1.12 3.78
CA GLY A 290 28.54 -0.86 5.03
C GLY A 290 27.32 0.05 4.85
N ALA A 291 27.11 0.95 5.82
CA ALA A 291 25.93 1.82 5.92
C ALA A 291 25.68 2.69 4.67
N ALA A 292 26.73 3.28 4.13
CA ALA A 292 26.62 4.14 2.97
C ALA A 292 26.18 3.33 1.73
N GLY A 293 26.74 2.14 1.53
CA GLY A 293 26.35 1.27 0.43
C GLY A 293 24.91 0.73 0.54
N ILE A 294 24.45 0.44 1.77
CA ILE A 294 23.03 0.10 1.99
C ILE A 294 22.12 1.28 1.59
N ALA A 295 22.47 2.51 1.98
CA ALA A 295 21.68 3.68 1.61
C ALA A 295 21.66 3.89 0.08
N GLU A 296 22.79 3.70 -0.59
CA GLU A 296 22.91 3.79 -2.04
C GLU A 296 22.05 2.76 -2.76
N VAL A 297 22.11 1.48 -2.34
CA VAL A 297 21.33 0.42 -2.99
C VAL A 297 19.83 0.56 -2.70
N LEU A 298 19.45 1.03 -1.51
CA LEU A 298 18.05 1.33 -1.21
C LEU A 298 17.52 2.51 -2.03
N ALA A 299 18.36 3.53 -2.28
CA ALA A 299 18.02 4.63 -3.18
C ALA A 299 17.79 4.14 -4.61
N VAL A 300 18.65 3.25 -5.13
CA VAL A 300 18.47 2.61 -6.44
C VAL A 300 17.18 1.81 -6.50
N GLY A 301 16.85 1.05 -5.44
CA GLY A 301 15.57 0.34 -5.32
C GLY A 301 14.37 1.29 -5.32
N ALA A 302 14.46 2.42 -4.62
CA ALA A 302 13.42 3.45 -4.61
C ALA A 302 13.22 4.09 -5.99
N ILE A 303 14.31 4.32 -6.74
CA ILE A 303 14.24 4.78 -8.14
C ILE A 303 13.53 3.72 -9.01
N GLY A 304 13.82 2.43 -8.80
CA GLY A 304 13.11 1.33 -9.48
C GLY A 304 11.61 1.37 -9.21
N VAL A 305 11.21 1.46 -7.94
CA VAL A 305 9.80 1.58 -7.52
C VAL A 305 9.14 2.81 -8.14
N PHE A 306 9.78 3.98 -8.08
CA PHE A 306 9.25 5.21 -8.68
C PHE A 306 9.09 5.08 -10.19
N SER A 307 10.11 4.57 -10.88
CA SER A 307 10.06 4.33 -12.33
C SER A 307 8.95 3.37 -12.72
N GLY A 308 8.73 2.31 -11.92
CA GLY A 308 7.61 1.38 -12.09
C GLY A 308 6.26 2.08 -12.02
N ALA A 309 6.06 2.97 -11.04
CA ALA A 309 4.82 3.73 -10.91
C ALA A 309 4.54 4.62 -12.14
N VAL A 310 5.58 5.26 -12.69
CA VAL A 310 5.44 6.20 -13.82
C VAL A 310 5.27 5.47 -15.15
N VAL A 311 6.05 4.40 -15.39
CA VAL A 311 6.12 3.72 -16.69
C VAL A 311 4.95 2.78 -16.92
N THR A 312 4.34 2.23 -15.86
CA THR A 312 3.30 1.19 -15.98
C THR A 312 2.09 1.67 -16.77
N ALA A 313 1.52 2.82 -16.45
CA ALA A 313 0.29 3.29 -17.10
C ALA A 313 0.43 3.51 -18.62
N PRO A 314 1.50 4.14 -19.16
CA PRO A 314 1.70 4.25 -20.60
C PRO A 314 1.99 2.90 -21.26
N MET A 315 2.71 1.98 -20.59
CA MET A 315 3.00 0.67 -21.15
C MET A 315 1.75 -0.22 -21.23
N VAL A 316 0.93 -0.23 -20.18
CA VAL A 316 -0.36 -0.96 -20.16
C VAL A 316 -1.25 -0.47 -21.30
N ARG A 317 -1.36 0.85 -21.54
CA ARG A 317 -2.12 1.38 -22.68
C ARG A 317 -1.56 0.96 -24.04
N LYS A 318 -0.24 0.76 -24.15
CA LYS A 318 0.42 0.44 -25.42
C LYS A 318 0.34 -1.04 -25.81
N ILE A 319 0.47 -1.95 -24.86
CA ILE A 319 0.62 -3.39 -25.12
C ILE A 319 -0.38 -4.28 -24.37
N GLY A 320 -1.31 -3.69 -23.64
CA GLY A 320 -2.27 -4.41 -22.79
C GLY A 320 -1.68 -4.82 -21.44
N ARG A 321 -2.54 -4.93 -20.43
CA ARG A 321 -2.15 -5.21 -19.05
C ARG A 321 -1.53 -6.58 -18.88
N THR A 322 -2.21 -7.60 -19.37
CA THR A 322 -1.78 -9.00 -19.25
C THR A 322 -0.45 -9.25 -19.96
N ARG A 323 -0.29 -8.77 -21.20
CA ARG A 323 0.97 -8.91 -21.95
C ARG A 323 2.11 -8.16 -21.27
N TYR A 324 1.85 -6.93 -20.80
CA TYR A 324 2.84 -6.15 -20.06
C TYR A 324 3.34 -6.90 -18.84
N LEU A 325 2.43 -7.46 -18.02
CA LEU A 325 2.78 -8.17 -16.80
C LEU A 325 3.60 -9.44 -17.07
N VAL A 326 3.22 -10.22 -18.07
CA VAL A 326 3.97 -11.43 -18.49
C VAL A 326 5.39 -11.05 -18.92
N ILE A 327 5.54 -10.05 -19.79
CA ILE A 327 6.85 -9.57 -20.27
C ILE A 327 7.66 -9.04 -19.08
N LEU A 328 7.06 -8.21 -18.23
CA LEU A 328 7.70 -7.61 -17.08
C LEU A 328 8.27 -8.68 -16.13
N LEU A 329 7.46 -9.64 -15.71
CA LEU A 329 7.88 -10.63 -14.72
C LEU A 329 8.86 -11.66 -15.31
N THR A 330 8.68 -12.08 -16.56
CA THR A 330 9.64 -12.96 -17.25
C THR A 330 10.99 -12.29 -17.47
N THR A 331 11.02 -11.06 -17.95
CA THR A 331 12.28 -10.32 -18.11
C THR A 331 12.95 -10.04 -16.78
N SER A 332 12.17 -9.68 -15.73
CA SER A 332 12.69 -9.48 -14.38
C SER A 332 13.27 -10.75 -13.78
N ALA A 333 12.68 -11.92 -14.05
CA ALA A 333 13.22 -13.22 -13.64
C ALA A 333 14.58 -13.48 -14.30
N VAL A 334 14.67 -13.32 -15.62
CA VAL A 334 15.93 -13.58 -16.37
C VAL A 334 17.03 -12.61 -15.95
N ILE A 335 16.74 -11.30 -15.95
CA ILE A 335 17.71 -10.28 -15.54
C ILE A 335 18.09 -10.46 -14.07
N GLY A 336 17.10 -10.68 -13.19
CA GLY A 336 17.33 -10.89 -11.77
C GLY A 336 18.26 -12.06 -11.49
N VAL A 337 18.02 -13.23 -12.10
CA VAL A 337 18.88 -14.40 -11.92
C VAL A 337 20.28 -14.17 -12.51
N ALA A 338 20.36 -13.61 -13.73
CA ALA A 338 21.63 -13.37 -14.42
C ALA A 338 22.55 -12.41 -13.65
N PHE A 339 22.00 -11.36 -13.07
CA PHE A 339 22.77 -10.39 -12.31
C PHE A 339 22.96 -10.78 -10.85
N ALA A 340 21.91 -11.21 -10.15
CA ALA A 340 22.01 -11.56 -8.73
C ALA A 340 22.98 -12.72 -8.45
N SER A 341 23.12 -13.67 -9.38
CA SER A 341 24.05 -14.79 -9.24
C SER A 341 25.53 -14.40 -9.27
N GLN A 342 25.86 -13.19 -9.72
CA GLN A 342 27.25 -12.70 -9.78
C GLN A 342 27.75 -12.18 -8.43
N PHE A 343 26.88 -11.83 -7.50
CA PHE A 343 27.22 -11.30 -6.16
C PHE A 343 28.26 -10.17 -6.19
N THR A 344 28.12 -9.24 -7.11
CA THR A 344 28.91 -8.01 -7.18
C THR A 344 28.05 -6.81 -6.75
N ILE A 345 28.68 -5.71 -6.34
CA ILE A 345 27.95 -4.49 -5.93
C ILE A 345 27.07 -3.98 -7.07
N TRP A 346 27.62 -3.89 -8.28
CA TRP A 346 26.90 -3.43 -9.47
C TRP A 346 25.73 -4.34 -9.85
N SER A 347 25.94 -5.65 -9.83
CA SER A 347 24.89 -6.61 -10.14
C SER A 347 23.77 -6.57 -9.09
N THR A 348 24.12 -6.34 -7.83
CA THR A 348 23.12 -6.16 -6.74
C THR A 348 22.30 -4.89 -6.95
N MET A 349 22.92 -3.78 -7.40
CA MET A 349 22.16 -2.55 -7.72
C MET A 349 21.19 -2.76 -8.88
N VAL A 350 21.64 -3.39 -9.97
CA VAL A 350 20.76 -3.72 -11.12
C VAL A 350 19.59 -4.59 -10.66
N THR A 351 19.86 -5.64 -9.89
CA THR A 351 18.83 -6.54 -9.38
C THR A 351 17.84 -5.79 -8.49
N THR A 352 18.31 -4.94 -7.59
CA THR A 352 17.46 -4.16 -6.68
C THR A 352 16.56 -3.19 -7.44
N PHE A 353 17.09 -2.54 -8.48
CA PHE A 353 16.30 -1.70 -9.39
C PHE A 353 15.20 -2.52 -10.07
N VAL A 354 15.56 -3.63 -10.70
CA VAL A 354 14.65 -4.49 -11.48
C VAL A 354 13.54 -5.06 -10.59
N VAL A 355 13.88 -5.54 -9.40
CA VAL A 355 12.89 -6.10 -8.45
C VAL A 355 11.97 -4.99 -7.92
N GLY A 356 12.52 -3.81 -7.62
CA GLY A 356 11.71 -2.64 -7.20
C GLY A 356 10.75 -2.18 -8.29
N PHE A 357 11.23 -2.10 -9.54
CA PHE A 357 10.43 -1.77 -10.71
C PHE A 357 9.31 -2.80 -10.92
N ALA A 358 9.65 -4.09 -10.91
CA ALA A 358 8.70 -5.19 -11.09
C ALA A 358 7.61 -5.21 -10.01
N TYR A 359 8.00 -5.00 -8.75
CA TYR A 359 7.05 -4.93 -7.63
C TYR A 359 6.03 -3.81 -7.83
N GLN A 360 6.49 -2.60 -8.07
CA GLN A 360 5.58 -1.45 -8.18
C GLN A 360 4.70 -1.54 -9.42
N SER A 361 5.26 -1.95 -10.55
CA SER A 361 4.52 -2.13 -11.79
C SER A 361 3.43 -3.21 -11.65
N SER A 362 3.77 -4.35 -11.04
CA SER A 362 2.80 -5.41 -10.77
C SER A 362 1.71 -4.93 -9.82
N LYS A 363 2.07 -4.20 -8.77
CA LYS A 363 1.10 -3.64 -7.83
C LYS A 363 0.13 -2.70 -8.53
N VAL A 364 0.60 -1.77 -9.34
CA VAL A 364 -0.27 -0.83 -10.10
C VAL A 364 -1.22 -1.58 -11.03
N CYS A 365 -0.73 -2.59 -11.76
CA CYS A 365 -1.57 -3.40 -12.64
C CYS A 365 -2.64 -4.15 -11.85
N MET A 366 -2.25 -4.82 -10.78
CA MET A 366 -3.15 -5.70 -10.03
C MET A 366 -4.13 -4.92 -9.15
N ASP A 367 -3.71 -3.80 -8.57
CA ASP A 367 -4.62 -2.88 -7.86
C ASP A 367 -5.76 -2.42 -8.80
N SER A 368 -5.46 -2.17 -10.08
CA SER A 368 -6.48 -1.80 -11.07
C SER A 368 -7.44 -2.94 -11.41
N VAL A 369 -6.98 -4.22 -11.43
CA VAL A 369 -7.85 -5.39 -11.61
C VAL A 369 -8.75 -5.59 -10.40
N VAL A 370 -8.18 -5.55 -9.19
CA VAL A 370 -8.95 -5.67 -7.94
C VAL A 370 -10.05 -4.60 -7.87
N GLN A 371 -9.72 -3.37 -8.27
CA GLN A 371 -10.68 -2.26 -8.25
C GLN A 371 -11.76 -2.38 -9.32
N ALA A 372 -11.43 -2.88 -10.51
CA ALA A 372 -12.35 -2.99 -11.62
C ALA A 372 -13.29 -4.21 -11.51
N ASP A 373 -12.77 -5.36 -11.05
CA ASP A 373 -13.49 -6.63 -11.04
C ASP A 373 -14.13 -6.97 -9.69
N SER A 374 -13.93 -6.15 -8.63
CA SER A 374 -14.63 -6.31 -7.36
C SER A 374 -15.92 -5.50 -7.34
N ASP A 375 -16.97 -6.06 -6.73
CA ASP A 375 -18.23 -5.32 -6.52
C ASP A 375 -18.00 -4.17 -5.52
N ASP A 376 -18.62 -3.01 -5.76
CA ASP A 376 -18.44 -1.78 -4.97
C ASP A 376 -18.63 -2.00 -3.46
N ALA A 377 -19.58 -2.86 -3.07
CA ALA A 377 -19.84 -3.20 -1.67
C ALA A 377 -18.70 -3.97 -0.99
N TYR A 378 -17.80 -4.60 -1.76
CA TYR A 378 -16.73 -5.44 -1.26
C TYR A 378 -15.32 -4.86 -1.48
N VAL A 379 -15.15 -3.88 -2.36
CA VAL A 379 -13.84 -3.28 -2.72
C VAL A 379 -13.03 -2.94 -1.47
N GLY A 380 -13.62 -2.25 -0.50
CA GLY A 380 -12.92 -1.87 0.74
C GLY A 380 -12.45 -3.07 1.58
N ARG A 381 -13.27 -4.14 1.66
CA ARG A 381 -12.95 -5.37 2.40
C ARG A 381 -11.88 -6.18 1.70
N VAL A 382 -11.93 -6.26 0.38
CA VAL A 382 -10.91 -6.92 -0.47
C VAL A 382 -9.58 -6.20 -0.31
N PHE A 383 -9.54 -4.87 -0.40
CA PHE A 383 -8.29 -4.10 -0.22
C PHE A 383 -7.72 -4.23 1.20
N ALA A 384 -8.56 -4.25 2.23
CA ALA A 384 -8.09 -4.45 3.61
C ALA A 384 -7.41 -5.82 3.79
N LEU A 385 -8.03 -6.88 3.25
CA LEU A 385 -7.45 -8.22 3.26
C LEU A 385 -6.18 -8.31 2.41
N TYR A 386 -6.22 -7.74 1.22
CA TYR A 386 -5.10 -7.66 0.28
C TYR A 386 -3.88 -6.96 0.89
N ASP A 387 -4.04 -5.78 1.49
CA ASP A 387 -2.95 -5.05 2.12
C ASP A 387 -2.37 -5.80 3.33
N THR A 388 -3.24 -6.44 4.12
CA THR A 388 -2.82 -7.29 5.24
C THR A 388 -1.96 -8.46 4.74
N ALA A 389 -2.44 -9.19 3.74
CA ALA A 389 -1.75 -10.33 3.17
C ALA A 389 -0.44 -9.91 2.47
N ASN A 390 -0.44 -8.79 1.75
CA ASN A 390 0.75 -8.22 1.10
C ASN A 390 1.88 -7.93 2.12
N ASN A 391 1.53 -7.35 3.28
CA ASN A 391 2.50 -7.10 4.34
C ASN A 391 2.95 -8.39 5.03
N LEU A 392 2.04 -9.34 5.24
CA LEU A 392 2.36 -10.64 5.83
C LEU A 392 3.31 -11.45 4.94
N CYS A 393 3.10 -11.42 3.61
CA CYS A 393 4.04 -12.03 2.64
C CYS A 393 5.43 -11.41 2.71
N TYR A 394 5.52 -10.09 2.89
CA TYR A 394 6.80 -9.40 3.06
C TYR A 394 7.53 -9.85 4.34
N VAL A 395 6.82 -9.89 5.46
CA VAL A 395 7.35 -10.40 6.74
C VAL A 395 7.74 -11.87 6.63
N GLY A 396 6.89 -12.69 6.00
CA GLY A 396 7.14 -14.10 5.74
C GLY A 396 8.39 -14.33 4.88
N ALA A 397 8.68 -13.44 3.94
CA ALA A 397 9.89 -13.50 3.14
C ALA A 397 11.17 -13.33 3.99
N PHE A 398 11.15 -12.44 4.99
CA PHE A 398 12.28 -12.32 5.94
C PHE A 398 12.41 -13.54 6.81
N ALA A 399 11.32 -14.05 7.36
CA ALA A 399 11.32 -15.24 8.22
C ALA A 399 11.86 -16.48 7.49
N LEU A 400 11.36 -16.73 6.27
CA LEU A 400 11.84 -17.84 5.44
C LEU A 400 13.26 -17.59 4.91
N GLY A 401 13.57 -16.33 4.61
CA GLY A 401 14.88 -15.93 4.10
C GLY A 401 16.02 -16.25 5.07
N VAL A 402 15.79 -16.12 6.39
CA VAL A 402 16.77 -16.50 7.41
C VAL A 402 17.15 -18.00 7.32
N LEU A 403 16.20 -18.84 6.90
CA LEU A 403 16.43 -20.29 6.75
C LEU A 403 17.09 -20.64 5.42
N LEU A 404 16.84 -19.86 4.37
CA LEU A 404 17.26 -20.16 2.99
C LEU A 404 18.53 -19.43 2.56
N VAL A 405 18.86 -18.30 3.19
CA VAL A 405 19.99 -17.45 2.81
C VAL A 405 21.12 -17.62 3.82
N PRO A 406 22.33 -17.99 3.38
CA PRO A 406 23.50 -18.05 4.27
C PRO A 406 23.79 -16.70 4.91
N ALA A 407 24.45 -16.70 6.08
CA ALA A 407 24.74 -15.49 6.85
C ALA A 407 25.56 -14.43 6.08
N ASN A 408 26.30 -14.83 5.05
CA ASN A 408 27.06 -13.91 4.18
C ASN A 408 26.22 -13.31 3.05
N GLY A 409 24.94 -13.65 2.93
CA GLY A 409 24.04 -13.16 1.89
C GLY A 409 24.15 -13.86 0.53
N LYS A 410 25.11 -14.78 0.33
CA LYS A 410 25.30 -15.52 -0.93
C LYS A 410 24.33 -16.68 -1.10
N GLY A 411 23.03 -16.37 -1.14
CA GLY A 411 21.97 -17.36 -1.27
C GLY A 411 21.66 -17.69 -2.73
N VAL A 412 22.50 -18.49 -3.40
CA VAL A 412 22.28 -18.90 -4.82
C VAL A 412 20.91 -19.56 -4.98
N GLY A 413 20.53 -20.49 -4.10
CA GLY A 413 19.23 -21.15 -4.12
C GLY A 413 18.06 -20.16 -3.96
N ALA A 414 18.21 -19.15 -3.11
CA ALA A 414 17.19 -18.11 -2.94
C ALA A 414 17.06 -17.22 -4.19
N VAL A 415 18.16 -16.93 -4.89
CA VAL A 415 18.13 -16.18 -6.16
C VAL A 415 17.34 -16.95 -7.24
N PHE A 416 17.61 -18.27 -7.38
CA PHE A 416 16.86 -19.10 -8.33
C PHE A 416 15.39 -19.27 -7.91
N LEU A 417 15.09 -19.38 -6.62
CA LEU A 417 13.71 -19.39 -6.12
C LEU A 417 12.96 -18.11 -6.49
N ILE A 418 13.56 -16.93 -6.30
CA ILE A 418 12.97 -15.65 -6.70
C ILE A 418 12.69 -15.63 -8.20
N GLY A 419 13.65 -16.06 -9.02
CA GLY A 419 13.48 -16.13 -10.47
C GLY A 419 12.35 -17.09 -10.88
N ALA A 420 12.28 -18.27 -10.28
CA ALA A 420 11.22 -19.24 -10.52
C ALA A 420 9.84 -18.68 -10.12
N LEU A 421 9.73 -18.01 -8.97
CA LEU A 421 8.50 -17.39 -8.51
C LEU A 421 8.04 -16.25 -9.45
N PHE A 422 8.96 -15.43 -9.96
CA PHE A 422 8.61 -14.43 -10.97
C PHE A 422 8.11 -15.06 -12.27
N LEU A 423 8.74 -16.14 -12.74
CA LEU A 423 8.28 -16.88 -13.93
C LEU A 423 6.89 -17.50 -13.70
N VAL A 424 6.69 -18.13 -12.56
CA VAL A 424 5.38 -18.73 -12.20
C VAL A 424 4.31 -17.64 -12.12
N ALA A 425 4.60 -16.48 -11.50
CA ALA A 425 3.66 -15.38 -11.41
C ALA A 425 3.33 -14.82 -12.81
N GLY A 426 4.34 -14.56 -13.67
CA GLY A 426 4.12 -13.98 -14.99
C GLY A 426 3.44 -14.93 -15.95
N ILE A 427 4.02 -16.10 -16.19
CA ILE A 427 3.49 -17.10 -17.13
C ILE A 427 2.18 -17.67 -16.59
N GLY A 428 2.12 -17.99 -15.29
CA GLY A 428 0.92 -18.53 -14.65
C GLY A 428 -0.27 -17.57 -14.77
N TYR A 429 -0.06 -16.27 -14.52
CA TYR A 429 -1.08 -15.25 -14.71
C TYR A 429 -1.56 -15.18 -16.17
N GLY A 430 -0.63 -15.11 -17.12
CA GLY A 430 -0.97 -15.04 -18.54
C GLY A 430 -1.79 -16.26 -19.01
N LEU A 431 -1.37 -17.47 -18.61
CA LEU A 431 -2.10 -18.70 -18.95
C LEU A 431 -3.47 -18.77 -18.26
N ALA A 432 -3.56 -18.36 -17.01
CA ALA A 432 -4.83 -18.36 -16.27
C ALA A 432 -5.83 -17.36 -16.88
N MET A 433 -5.40 -16.15 -17.21
CA MET A 433 -6.25 -15.15 -17.87
C MET A 433 -6.70 -15.63 -19.25
N ALA A 434 -5.81 -16.22 -20.05
CA ALA A 434 -6.17 -16.79 -21.34
C ALA A 434 -7.21 -17.92 -21.23
N ARG A 435 -7.14 -18.75 -20.19
CA ARG A 435 -8.15 -19.79 -19.92
C ARG A 435 -9.48 -19.19 -19.51
N LEU A 436 -9.49 -18.21 -18.60
CA LEU A 436 -10.72 -17.55 -18.15
C LEU A 436 -11.45 -16.86 -19.31
N THR A 437 -10.75 -16.09 -20.13
CA THR A 437 -11.33 -15.43 -21.30
C THR A 437 -11.92 -16.44 -22.30
N ARG A 438 -11.23 -17.57 -22.53
CA ARG A 438 -11.78 -18.65 -23.38
C ARG A 438 -13.03 -19.30 -22.76
N GLN A 439 -13.06 -19.51 -21.47
CA GLN A 439 -14.23 -20.04 -20.76
C GLN A 439 -15.43 -19.10 -20.85
N HIS A 440 -15.23 -17.79 -20.63
CA HIS A 440 -16.29 -16.79 -20.78
C HIS A 440 -16.85 -16.77 -22.23
N ALA A 441 -15.96 -16.83 -23.22
CA ALA A 441 -16.38 -16.92 -24.64
C ALA A 441 -17.16 -18.18 -24.92
N ALA A 442 -16.75 -19.35 -24.41
CA ALA A 442 -17.41 -20.63 -24.62
C ALA A 442 -18.77 -20.75 -23.91
N THR A 443 -18.93 -20.11 -22.75
CA THR A 443 -20.17 -20.15 -21.95
C THR A 443 -21.12 -19.00 -22.25
N GLY A 444 -20.77 -18.06 -23.14
CA GLY A 444 -21.54 -16.85 -23.40
C GLY A 444 -21.63 -15.87 -22.20
N GLN A 445 -20.75 -16.01 -21.21
CA GLN A 445 -20.69 -15.10 -20.09
C GLN A 445 -20.03 -13.79 -20.50
N ALA A 446 -20.53 -12.68 -19.95
CA ALA A 446 -19.92 -11.38 -20.17
C ALA A 446 -18.47 -11.34 -19.64
N LEU A 447 -17.58 -10.73 -20.42
CA LEU A 447 -16.20 -10.48 -19.98
C LEU A 447 -16.18 -9.57 -18.76
N THR A 448 -15.24 -9.81 -17.85
CA THR A 448 -15.03 -8.91 -16.71
C THR A 448 -14.54 -7.53 -17.18
N PRO A 449 -14.72 -6.46 -16.39
CA PRO A 449 -14.24 -5.12 -16.76
C PRO A 449 -12.75 -5.07 -17.09
N SER A 450 -11.92 -5.88 -16.41
CA SER A 450 -10.50 -5.98 -16.71
C SER A 450 -10.20 -6.67 -18.04
N GLU A 451 -10.96 -7.70 -18.41
CA GLU A 451 -10.86 -8.38 -19.70
C GLU A 451 -11.38 -7.50 -20.85
N GLN A 452 -12.45 -6.74 -20.62
CA GLN A 452 -12.99 -5.77 -21.58
C GLN A 452 -11.95 -4.67 -21.87
N PHE A 453 -11.24 -4.19 -20.86
CA PHE A 453 -10.18 -3.21 -21.06
C PHE A 453 -9.06 -3.75 -21.96
N ASP A 454 -8.58 -4.97 -21.69
CA ASP A 454 -7.52 -5.59 -22.51
C ASP A 454 -8.00 -5.87 -23.96
N ALA A 455 -9.28 -6.16 -24.18
CA ALA A 455 -9.88 -6.35 -25.49
C ALA A 455 -10.08 -5.02 -26.25
N ALA A 456 -10.54 -3.96 -25.57
CA ALA A 456 -10.82 -2.66 -26.17
C ALA A 456 -9.56 -1.94 -26.69
N GLU A 457 -8.42 -2.15 -26.03
CA GLU A 457 -7.13 -1.59 -26.45
C GLU A 457 -6.50 -2.34 -27.64
N GLY A 458 -7.24 -3.27 -28.28
CA GLY A 458 -6.78 -4.07 -29.43
C GLY A 458 -5.70 -5.09 -29.07
N HIS A 459 -5.64 -5.50 -27.81
CA HIS A 459 -4.69 -6.48 -27.29
C HIS A 459 -5.38 -7.71 -26.69
N PRO A 460 -6.23 -8.45 -27.44
CA PRO A 460 -6.95 -9.61 -26.93
C PRO A 460 -5.95 -10.65 -26.43
N ILE A 461 -6.24 -11.24 -25.27
CA ILE A 461 -5.46 -12.33 -24.68
C ILE A 461 -5.55 -13.58 -25.57
N VAL A 462 -6.65 -13.69 -26.31
CA VAL A 462 -6.96 -14.74 -27.29
C VAL A 462 -7.63 -14.05 -28.46
N ASP A 463 -7.30 -14.45 -29.72
CA ASP A 463 -8.09 -14.11 -30.90
C ASP A 463 -9.45 -14.79 -30.78
N VAL A 464 -10.38 -14.13 -30.12
CA VAL A 464 -11.79 -14.50 -30.17
C VAL A 464 -12.33 -13.83 -31.44
N GLN A 465 -12.36 -14.56 -32.54
CA GLN A 465 -13.26 -14.21 -33.63
C GLN A 465 -14.67 -14.25 -33.02
N ALA A 466 -15.23 -13.09 -32.73
CA ALA A 466 -16.62 -12.96 -32.39
C ALA A 466 -17.38 -13.32 -33.67
N ASP A 467 -17.94 -14.51 -33.74
CA ASP A 467 -19.00 -14.77 -34.66
C ASP A 467 -20.07 -13.70 -34.49
N PRO A 468 -20.54 -13.03 -35.55
CA PRO A 468 -21.54 -11.99 -35.41
C PRO A 468 -22.77 -12.62 -34.77
N VAL A 469 -23.17 -12.10 -33.62
CA VAL A 469 -24.43 -12.44 -32.96
C VAL A 469 -25.53 -12.22 -34.00
N PRO A 470 -26.34 -13.25 -34.36
CA PRO A 470 -27.43 -13.04 -35.28
C PRO A 470 -28.36 -12.01 -34.69
N ALA A 471 -28.67 -10.97 -35.47
CA ALA A 471 -29.59 -9.93 -35.12
C ALA A 471 -30.97 -10.57 -34.82
N GLY A 472 -31.20 -10.90 -33.54
CA GLY A 472 -32.47 -11.38 -33.04
C GLY A 472 -33.47 -10.23 -33.12
N GLU A 473 -34.59 -10.52 -33.79
CA GLU A 473 -35.75 -9.67 -33.98
C GLU A 473 -36.12 -8.90 -32.70
N VAL A 474 -36.21 -7.60 -32.84
CA VAL A 474 -36.79 -6.71 -31.81
C VAL A 474 -38.28 -7.08 -31.69
N PRO A 475 -38.81 -7.54 -30.55
CA PRO A 475 -40.22 -7.76 -30.40
C PRO A 475 -40.95 -6.40 -30.46
N SER A 476 -41.85 -6.28 -31.41
CA SER A 476 -42.74 -5.14 -31.56
C SER A 476 -43.54 -4.90 -30.28
N SER A 477 -43.55 -3.63 -29.85
CA SER A 477 -44.35 -3.10 -28.77
C SER A 477 -45.83 -3.43 -28.93
N SER A 478 -46.40 -4.29 -28.11
CA SER A 478 -47.85 -4.40 -27.94
C SER A 478 -48.22 -4.26 -26.48
N SER A 479 -48.93 -3.15 -26.22
CA SER A 479 -49.94 -2.91 -25.16
C SER A 479 -49.64 -3.41 -23.74
N VAL A 480 -49.08 -2.52 -22.94
CA VAL A 480 -49.16 -2.60 -21.46
C VAL A 480 -50.44 -1.89 -21.02
N THR A 481 -51.44 -2.67 -20.61
CA THR A 481 -52.61 -2.18 -19.85
C THR A 481 -52.16 -1.77 -18.44
N PRO A 482 -52.61 -0.63 -17.89
CA PRO A 482 -52.28 -0.24 -16.54
C PRO A 482 -53.02 -1.15 -15.53
N PRO A 483 -52.42 -1.47 -14.37
CA PRO A 483 -53.07 -2.24 -13.35
C PRO A 483 -54.15 -1.40 -12.62
N ALA A 484 -55.29 -2.06 -12.34
CA ALA A 484 -56.48 -1.50 -11.66
C ALA A 484 -56.19 -1.06 -10.25
N ASP A 485 -56.98 -0.04 -9.85
CA ASP A 485 -57.03 0.60 -8.53
C ASP A 485 -57.09 -0.39 -7.33
N ILE A 486 -56.21 -0.20 -6.40
CA ILE A 486 -56.27 -0.83 -5.06
C ILE A 486 -57.12 0.08 -4.16
N PRO A 487 -58.21 -0.41 -3.53
CA PRO A 487 -59.06 0.41 -2.65
C PRO A 487 -58.37 0.68 -1.30
N ILE A 488 -58.40 1.97 -0.90
CA ILE A 488 -57.96 2.46 0.41
C ILE A 488 -59.00 2.08 1.47
N PRO A 489 -58.64 1.46 2.59
CA PRO A 489 -59.57 1.20 3.69
C PRO A 489 -59.89 2.50 4.46
N PRO A 490 -61.14 2.65 4.97
CA PRO A 490 -61.60 3.86 5.64
C PRO A 490 -60.96 4.02 7.03
N GLY A 491 -60.56 5.24 7.33
CA GLY A 491 -59.99 5.63 8.62
C GLY A 491 -61.01 5.55 9.74
N ASP A 492 -60.58 5.01 10.88
CA ASP A 492 -61.30 5.06 12.13
C ASP A 492 -60.98 6.35 12.89
N ALA A 493 -61.99 7.21 13.00
CA ALA A 493 -61.99 8.37 13.85
C ALA A 493 -62.57 7.97 15.23
N ARG A 494 -61.76 8.01 16.29
CA ARG A 494 -62.20 8.20 17.71
C ARG A 494 -61.08 8.95 18.41
N GLN A 495 -61.28 10.23 18.74
CA GLN A 495 -61.85 10.86 19.91
C GLN A 495 -60.98 10.76 21.19
N SER A 496 -60.44 11.92 21.50
CA SER A 496 -60.39 12.62 22.82
C SER A 496 -60.18 11.80 24.11
N GLY A 497 -59.19 12.19 24.86
CA GLY A 497 -58.93 11.92 26.26
C GLY A 497 -57.55 12.45 26.66
#